data_bc0594085eeff9213d8ac73b534e9366
#
_entry.id   bc0594085eeff9213d8ac73b534e9366
#
_cell.length_a   1.000
_cell.length_b   1.000
_cell.length_c   1.000
_cell.angle_alpha   90.00
_cell.angle_beta   90.00
_cell.angle_gamma   90.00
#
_symmetry.space_group_name_H-M   'P 1'
#
loop_
_entity.id
_entity.type
_entity.pdbx_description
1 polymer ?
#
loop_
_entity_poly.entity_id
_entity_poly.type
_entity_poly.pdbx_seq_one_letter_code
_entity_poly.pdbx_strand_id
1 'polypeptide(L)'
;MAENQILPFAYADGANVLSQSDYQADNQRLIGHQPGIARSALENKALRQASAMAAGLAQLVAQNQAADVTESLSTVEMAGVIRDALESLTLSLVPVATTS
;
A
#
# COMPACT_ATOMS: atom_id res chain seq x y z
N MET A 1 -8.54 15.15 -10.05
CA MET A 1 -8.31 13.85 -9.38
C MET A 1 -7.16 14.02 -8.41
N ALA A 2 -7.27 13.46 -7.22
CA ALA A 2 -6.20 13.49 -6.24
C ALA A 2 -5.00 12.67 -6.71
N GLU A 3 -3.82 13.12 -6.36
CA GLU A 3 -2.58 12.44 -6.70
C GLU A 3 -2.21 11.45 -5.60
N ASN A 4 -1.78 10.25 -6.01
CA ASN A 4 -1.22 9.26 -5.09
C ASN A 4 0.31 9.34 -5.16
N GLN A 5 0.92 9.80 -4.08
CA GLN A 5 2.38 9.89 -3.96
C GLN A 5 2.97 8.71 -3.19
N ILE A 6 2.17 7.75 -2.77
CA ILE A 6 2.65 6.52 -2.11
C ILE A 6 2.95 5.52 -3.22
N LEU A 7 4.23 5.22 -3.42
CA LEU A 7 4.69 4.45 -4.56
C LEU A 7 5.24 3.09 -4.12
N PRO A 8 5.10 2.05 -4.97
CA PRO A 8 5.66 0.74 -4.64
C PRO A 8 7.19 0.74 -4.78
N PHE A 9 7.83 -0.09 -3.98
CA PHE A 9 9.28 -0.23 -3.98
C PHE A 9 9.69 -1.53 -4.68
N ALA A 10 10.76 -1.46 -5.48
CA ALA A 10 11.36 -2.61 -6.17
C ALA A 10 10.35 -3.39 -7.04
N TYR A 11 9.42 -2.69 -7.68
CA TYR A 11 8.34 -3.34 -8.44
C TYR A 11 8.68 -3.56 -9.92
N ALA A 12 9.77 -2.98 -10.42
CA ALA A 12 10.12 -3.08 -11.83
C ALA A 12 10.47 -4.53 -12.22
N ASP A 13 10.24 -4.87 -13.49
CA ASP A 13 10.69 -6.14 -14.03
C ASP A 13 12.21 -6.24 -13.92
N GLY A 14 12.71 -7.38 -13.46
CA GLY A 14 14.14 -7.57 -13.25
C GLY A 14 14.68 -6.96 -11.97
N ALA A 15 13.85 -6.41 -11.11
CA ALA A 15 14.30 -5.90 -9.82
C ALA A 15 14.96 -7.00 -8.98
N ASN A 16 15.91 -6.60 -8.14
CA ASN A 16 16.64 -7.51 -7.27
C ASN A 16 15.76 -7.94 -6.09
N VAL A 17 14.92 -8.93 -6.31
CA VAL A 17 14.01 -9.47 -5.29
C VAL A 17 14.02 -10.99 -5.36
N LEU A 18 13.77 -11.64 -4.22
CA LEU A 18 13.55 -13.08 -4.20
C LEU A 18 12.27 -13.42 -4.97
N SER A 19 12.23 -14.61 -5.54
CA SER A 19 10.99 -15.16 -6.08
C SER A 19 9.99 -15.37 -4.95
N GLN A 20 8.72 -15.49 -5.30
CA GLN A 20 7.68 -15.76 -4.30
C GLN A 20 7.93 -17.06 -3.54
N SER A 21 8.33 -18.12 -4.26
CA SER A 21 8.60 -19.42 -3.64
C SER A 21 9.82 -19.36 -2.72
N ASP A 22 10.88 -18.67 -3.14
CA ASP A 22 12.08 -18.53 -2.31
C ASP A 22 11.78 -17.73 -1.06
N TYR A 23 10.98 -16.68 -1.18
CA TYR A 23 10.58 -15.84 -0.04
C TYR A 23 9.73 -16.64 0.96
N GLN A 24 8.78 -17.44 0.46
CA GLN A 24 7.95 -18.27 1.33
C GLN A 24 8.78 -19.30 2.12
N ALA A 25 9.81 -19.86 1.49
CA ALA A 25 10.68 -20.87 2.12
C ALA A 25 11.79 -20.26 2.99
N ASP A 26 11.99 -18.95 2.95
CA ASP A 26 13.12 -18.30 3.61
C ASP A 26 12.91 -18.25 5.12
N ASN A 27 13.86 -18.81 5.88
CA ASN A 27 13.76 -18.84 7.33
C ASN A 27 13.82 -17.44 7.94
N GLN A 28 14.60 -16.52 7.34
CA GLN A 28 14.69 -15.16 7.85
C GLN A 28 13.36 -14.40 7.74
N ARG A 29 12.54 -14.73 6.74
CA ARG A 29 11.19 -14.18 6.65
C ARG A 29 10.38 -14.52 7.90
N LEU A 30 10.59 -15.70 8.46
CA LEU A 30 9.84 -16.14 9.64
C LEU A 30 10.39 -15.55 10.95
N ILE A 31 11.72 -15.44 11.05
CA ILE A 31 12.35 -15.03 12.32
C ILE A 31 12.83 -13.58 12.34
N GLY A 32 12.74 -12.88 11.20
CA GLY A 32 13.18 -11.49 11.09
C GLY A 32 14.68 -11.35 10.88
N HIS A 33 15.16 -10.11 10.91
CA HIS A 33 16.57 -9.82 10.74
C HIS A 33 17.40 -10.38 11.87
N GLN A 34 18.55 -10.95 11.53
CA GLN A 34 19.50 -11.52 12.46
C GLN A 34 20.85 -10.81 12.28
N PRO A 35 21.73 -10.82 13.29
CA PRO A 35 23.08 -10.29 13.12
C PRO A 35 23.80 -10.97 11.95
N GLY A 36 24.47 -10.17 11.12
CA GLY A 36 25.17 -10.69 9.95
C GLY A 36 25.05 -9.77 8.74
N ILE A 37 25.37 -10.31 7.58
CA ILE A 37 25.33 -9.57 6.32
C ILE A 37 23.86 -9.41 5.89
N ALA A 38 23.50 -8.18 5.56
CA ALA A 38 22.16 -7.88 5.03
C ALA A 38 21.98 -8.56 3.67
N ARG A 39 20.79 -9.09 3.45
CA ARG A 39 20.43 -9.77 2.20
C ARG A 39 19.47 -8.88 1.42
N SER A 40 20.03 -8.13 0.47
CA SER A 40 19.26 -7.10 -0.24
C SER A 40 18.04 -7.65 -0.98
N ALA A 41 18.16 -8.82 -1.62
CA ALA A 41 17.04 -9.40 -2.36
C ALA A 41 15.87 -9.77 -1.44
N LEU A 42 16.16 -10.25 -0.23
CA LEU A 42 15.14 -10.56 0.77
C LEU A 42 14.46 -9.28 1.27
N GLU A 43 15.25 -8.28 1.62
CA GLU A 43 14.73 -7.00 2.12
C GLU A 43 13.88 -6.31 1.06
N ASN A 44 14.37 -6.29 -0.19
CA ASN A 44 13.63 -5.71 -1.30
C ASN A 44 12.30 -6.44 -1.54
N LYS A 45 12.28 -7.76 -1.39
CA LYS A 45 11.05 -8.54 -1.53
C LYS A 45 10.02 -8.17 -0.47
N ALA A 46 10.46 -8.06 0.78
CA ALA A 46 9.57 -7.66 1.87
C ALA A 46 9.02 -6.25 1.67
N LEU A 47 9.88 -5.30 1.29
CA LEU A 47 9.46 -3.92 1.00
C LEU A 47 8.54 -3.86 -0.22
N ARG A 48 8.79 -4.69 -1.23
CA ARG A 48 7.92 -4.75 -2.41
C ARG A 48 6.49 -5.14 -2.02
N GLN A 49 6.35 -6.16 -1.18
CA GLN A 49 5.01 -6.61 -0.75
C GLN A 49 4.31 -5.55 0.09
N ALA A 50 5.01 -4.98 1.07
CA ALA A 50 4.44 -3.95 1.94
C ALA A 50 4.05 -2.70 1.15
N SER A 51 4.94 -2.22 0.28
CA SER A 51 4.69 -1.01 -0.50
C SER A 51 3.65 -1.22 -1.59
N ALA A 52 3.52 -2.42 -2.13
CA ALA A 52 2.47 -2.73 -3.11
C ALA A 52 1.09 -2.56 -2.49
N MET A 53 0.88 -3.07 -1.29
CA MET A 53 -0.39 -2.91 -0.57
C MET A 53 -0.63 -1.45 -0.19
N ALA A 54 0.41 -0.77 0.30
CA ALA A 54 0.30 0.65 0.65
C ALA A 54 -0.05 1.51 -0.56
N ALA A 55 0.65 1.30 -1.68
CA ALA A 55 0.40 2.05 -2.91
C ALA A 55 -1.00 1.78 -3.47
N GLY A 56 -1.43 0.52 -3.43
CA GLY A 56 -2.76 0.14 -3.91
C GLY A 56 -3.87 0.74 -3.06
N LEU A 57 -3.74 0.67 -1.74
CA LEU A 57 -4.71 1.30 -0.84
C LEU A 57 -4.72 2.82 -1.02
N ALA A 58 -3.55 3.44 -1.11
CA ALA A 58 -3.44 4.88 -1.33
C ALA A 58 -4.06 5.29 -2.66
N GLN A 59 -3.92 4.46 -3.70
CA GLN A 59 -4.56 4.73 -5.00
C GLN A 59 -6.08 4.72 -4.88
N LEU A 60 -6.63 3.74 -4.18
CA LEU A 60 -8.08 3.67 -3.94
C LEU A 60 -8.55 4.91 -3.19
N VAL A 61 -7.80 5.35 -2.18
CA VAL A 61 -8.11 6.57 -1.44
C VAL A 61 -8.06 7.79 -2.35
N ALA A 62 -7.01 7.92 -3.16
CA ALA A 62 -6.86 9.07 -4.07
C ALA A 62 -7.98 9.15 -5.09
N GLN A 63 -8.49 8.01 -5.54
CA GLN A 63 -9.57 7.97 -6.53
C GLN A 63 -10.94 8.33 -5.95
N ASN A 64 -11.09 8.33 -4.63
CA ASN A 64 -12.39 8.45 -4.00
C ASN A 64 -12.52 9.63 -3.05
N GLN A 65 -11.58 10.58 -3.09
CA GLN A 65 -11.66 11.85 -2.37
C GLN A 65 -10.75 12.88 -3.08
N ALA A 66 -10.77 14.13 -2.65
CA ALA A 66 -10.17 15.23 -3.42
C ALA A 66 -8.72 15.55 -3.04
N ALA A 67 -8.28 15.17 -1.84
CA ALA A 67 -6.94 15.55 -1.36
C ALA A 67 -5.87 14.56 -1.82
N ASP A 68 -4.68 15.06 -2.11
CA ASP A 68 -3.54 14.21 -2.47
C ASP A 68 -3.16 13.29 -1.31
N VAL A 69 -2.75 12.07 -1.65
CA VAL A 69 -2.29 11.09 -0.66
C VAL A 69 -0.77 11.12 -0.65
N THR A 70 -0.19 11.63 0.41
CA THR A 70 1.25 11.84 0.52
C THR A 70 1.72 11.55 1.95
N GLU A 71 2.97 11.09 2.06
CA GLU A 71 3.57 10.80 3.36
C GLU A 71 3.72 12.02 4.26
N SER A 72 3.60 13.23 3.72
CA SER A 72 3.67 14.46 4.51
C SER A 72 2.39 14.76 5.28
N LEU A 73 1.31 14.03 5.03
CA LEU A 73 0.10 14.16 5.83
C LEU A 73 0.37 13.71 7.27
N SER A 74 -0.19 14.43 8.23
CA SER A 74 -0.18 13.96 9.60
C SER A 74 -1.04 12.68 9.73
N THR A 75 -0.89 11.97 10.84
CA THR A 75 -1.71 10.78 11.08
C THR A 75 -3.20 11.11 11.05
N VAL A 76 -3.58 12.24 11.63
CA VAL A 76 -4.98 12.68 11.65
C VAL A 76 -5.46 13.01 10.24
N GLU A 77 -4.64 13.73 9.48
CA GLU A 77 -4.97 14.07 8.09
C GLU A 77 -5.08 12.82 7.22
N MET A 78 -4.15 11.87 7.37
CA MET A 78 -4.20 10.61 6.64
C MET A 78 -5.48 9.84 6.98
N ALA A 79 -5.82 9.75 8.26
CA ALA A 79 -7.07 9.11 8.68
C ALA A 79 -8.28 9.80 8.08
N GLY A 80 -8.24 11.13 7.96
CA GLY A 80 -9.32 11.92 7.36
C GLY A 80 -9.53 11.61 5.88
N VAL A 81 -8.45 11.53 5.09
CA VAL A 81 -8.59 11.22 3.66
C VAL A 81 -9.07 9.78 3.44
N ILE A 82 -8.62 8.85 4.29
CA ILE A 82 -9.10 7.46 4.25
C ILE A 82 -10.60 7.41 4.57
N ARG A 83 -11.03 8.10 5.62
CA ARG A 83 -12.44 8.17 5.99
C ARG A 83 -13.27 8.75 4.85
N ASP A 84 -12.82 9.84 4.25
CA ASP A 84 -13.55 10.48 3.16
C ASP A 84 -13.70 9.55 1.96
N ALA A 85 -12.65 8.79 1.64
CA ALA A 85 -12.70 7.79 0.57
C ALA A 85 -13.70 6.68 0.90
N LEU A 86 -13.70 6.19 2.14
CA LEU A 86 -14.62 5.14 2.58
C LEU A 86 -16.06 5.62 2.53
N GLU A 87 -16.33 6.85 2.95
CA GLU A 87 -17.66 7.45 2.86
C GLU A 87 -18.12 7.54 1.40
N SER A 88 -17.25 7.99 0.51
CA SER A 88 -17.55 8.08 -0.91
C SER A 88 -17.88 6.71 -1.50
N LEU A 89 -17.10 5.69 -1.17
CA LEU A 89 -17.34 4.32 -1.64
C LEU A 89 -18.63 3.77 -1.08
N THR A 90 -18.92 4.02 0.19
CA THR A 90 -20.18 3.59 0.82
C THR A 90 -21.39 4.21 0.13
N LEU A 91 -21.32 5.52 -0.15
CA LEU A 91 -22.40 6.22 -0.84
C LEU A 91 -22.62 5.70 -2.25
N SER A 92 -21.55 5.32 -2.95
CA SER A 92 -21.66 4.79 -4.31
C SER A 92 -22.21 3.38 -4.35
N LEU A 93 -22.04 2.59 -3.28
CA LEU A 93 -22.49 1.21 -3.20
C LEU A 93 -23.90 1.07 -2.64
N VAL A 94 -24.35 2.05 -1.86
CA VAL A 94 -25.71 2.04 -1.30
C VAL A 94 -26.68 2.43 -2.42
N PRO A 95 -27.72 1.62 -2.67
CA PRO A 95 -28.74 2.02 -3.64
C PRO A 95 -29.34 3.35 -3.27
N VAL A 96 -29.53 4.20 -4.27
CA VAL A 96 -30.24 5.44 -4.05
C VAL A 96 -31.61 5.10 -3.51
N ALA A 97 -31.91 5.55 -2.30
CA ALA A 97 -33.22 5.37 -1.74
C ALA A 97 -34.21 6.06 -2.65
N THR A 98 -34.92 5.25 -3.39
CA THR A 98 -36.07 5.78 -4.10
C THR A 98 -37.14 5.99 -3.07
N THR A 99 -37.21 7.17 -2.58
CA THR A 99 -38.38 7.52 -1.86
C THR A 99 -39.52 7.58 -2.85
N SER A 100 -40.32 6.68 -2.72
CA SER A 100 -41.58 6.83 -3.37
C SER A 100 -42.44 7.82 -2.61
#